data_04ff6daacf2d223a05f05792d07dd0b3
#
_entry.id   04ff6daacf2d223a05f05792d07dd0b3
#
_cell.length_a   1.000
_cell.length_b   1.000
_cell.length_c   1.000
_cell.angle_alpha   90.00
_cell.angle_beta   90.00
_cell.angle_gamma   90.00
#
_symmetry.space_group_name_H-M   'P 1'
#
loop_
_entity.id
_entity.type
_entity.pdbx_description
1 polymer ?
#
loop_
_entity_poly.entity_id
_entity_poly.type
_entity_poly.pdbx_seq_one_letter_code
_entity_poly.pdbx_strand_id
1 'polypeptide(L)'
;MSNVATSLKSLRGLTMLEKNFRTTDIYRIAEQFRGAIVRAKRNGEFNFRDRMHNFPGGCCDDACDLLAYYLQREYGITSCQGNGIYRDEDADNTTNHAWLIIDDKIIVDITGSQFKYCAGFCEDVYVGEETVFYKNLERKQIYANCDITKDERLWKDYQIIEKYIE
;
A
#
# COMPACT_ATOMS: atom_id res chain seq x y z
N MET A 1 -21.05 -11.48 5.30
CA MET A 1 -20.41 -10.23 4.81
C MET A 1 -20.57 -9.04 5.79
N SER A 2 -21.52 -9.04 6.72
CA SER A 2 -21.76 -7.92 7.66
C SER A 2 -20.73 -7.77 8.81
N ASN A 3 -20.02 -8.83 9.18
CA ASN A 3 -19.13 -8.81 10.35
C ASN A 3 -17.78 -8.09 10.16
N VAL A 4 -17.30 -7.94 8.94
CA VAL A 4 -15.97 -7.33 8.67
C VAL A 4 -16.05 -5.81 8.75
N ALA A 5 -17.05 -5.22 8.10
CA ALA A 5 -17.25 -3.77 8.13
C ALA A 5 -17.55 -3.24 9.53
N THR A 6 -18.29 -4.02 10.33
CA THR A 6 -18.60 -3.69 11.72
C THR A 6 -17.35 -3.73 12.61
N SER A 7 -16.44 -4.69 12.38
CA SER A 7 -15.19 -4.80 13.14
C SER A 7 -14.23 -3.62 12.88
N LEU A 8 -14.06 -3.21 11.62
CA LEU A 8 -13.17 -2.08 11.26
C LEU A 8 -13.72 -0.73 11.76
N LYS A 9 -15.05 -0.53 11.70
CA LYS A 9 -15.70 0.68 12.26
C LYS A 9 -15.51 0.79 13.78
N SER A 10 -15.52 -0.33 14.49
CA SER A 10 -15.27 -0.37 15.94
C SER A 10 -13.86 0.09 16.31
N LEU A 11 -12.87 -0.21 15.47
CA LEU A 11 -11.47 0.18 15.69
C LEU A 11 -11.22 1.69 15.52
N ARG A 12 -12.00 2.39 14.69
CA ARG A 12 -11.86 3.84 14.46
C ARG A 12 -12.14 4.70 15.71
N GLY A 13 -12.98 4.22 16.60
CA GLY A 13 -13.41 4.95 17.82
C GLY A 13 -12.51 4.78 19.04
N LEU A 14 -11.47 3.92 18.98
CA LEU A 14 -10.60 3.64 20.12
C LEU A 14 -9.45 4.64 20.24
N THR A 15 -8.99 4.89 21.48
CA THR A 15 -7.81 5.74 21.71
C THR A 15 -6.52 5.03 21.27
N MET A 16 -5.45 5.80 20.97
CA MET A 16 -4.16 5.29 20.47
C MET A 16 -3.54 4.22 21.39
N LEU A 17 -3.73 4.32 22.71
CA LEU A 17 -3.21 3.38 23.71
C LEU A 17 -3.93 2.03 23.74
N GLU A 18 -5.13 1.95 23.13
CA GLU A 18 -5.96 0.74 23.14
C GLU A 18 -5.93 -0.03 21.80
N LYS A 19 -5.30 0.55 20.77
CA LYS A 19 -5.27 -0.03 19.42
C LYS A 19 -4.05 -0.94 19.24
N ASN A 20 -4.20 -2.21 19.60
CA ASN A 20 -3.24 -3.24 19.21
C ASN A 20 -3.74 -3.92 17.93
N PHE A 21 -3.34 -3.39 16.77
CA PHE A 21 -3.71 -3.95 15.47
C PHE A 21 -2.97 -5.26 15.20
N ARG A 22 -3.70 -6.32 14.98
CA ARG A 22 -3.15 -7.59 14.51
C ARG A 22 -2.84 -7.49 13.01
N THR A 23 -1.94 -8.32 12.54
CA THR A 23 -1.61 -8.47 11.11
C THR A 23 -2.86 -8.67 10.25
N THR A 24 -3.84 -9.44 10.75
CA THR A 24 -5.12 -9.67 10.06
C THR A 24 -5.99 -8.41 9.94
N ASP A 25 -5.91 -7.50 10.89
CA ASP A 25 -6.65 -6.23 10.85
C ASP A 25 -6.00 -5.29 9.83
N ILE A 26 -4.67 -5.20 9.83
CA ILE A 26 -3.88 -4.43 8.86
C ILE A 26 -4.14 -4.97 7.44
N TYR A 27 -4.17 -6.29 7.25
CA TYR A 27 -4.49 -6.90 5.96
C TYR A 27 -5.86 -6.46 5.43
N ARG A 28 -6.91 -6.50 6.26
CA ARG A 28 -8.26 -6.07 5.86
C ARG A 28 -8.33 -4.59 5.49
N ILE A 29 -7.62 -3.75 6.24
CA ILE A 29 -7.53 -2.31 5.95
C ILE A 29 -6.84 -2.08 4.60
N ALA A 30 -5.71 -2.74 4.38
CA ALA A 30 -4.94 -2.63 3.14
C ALA A 30 -5.74 -3.18 1.93
N GLU A 31 -6.45 -4.30 2.10
CA GLU A 31 -7.32 -4.90 1.09
C GLU A 31 -8.49 -3.97 0.72
N GLN A 32 -9.12 -3.35 1.70
CA GLN A 32 -10.19 -2.37 1.49
C GLN A 32 -9.68 -1.17 0.70
N PHE A 33 -8.53 -0.63 1.09
CA PHE A 33 -7.91 0.52 0.41
C PHE A 33 -7.50 0.18 -1.03
N ARG A 34 -6.83 -0.97 -1.23
CA ARG A 34 -6.49 -1.46 -2.57
C ARG A 34 -7.73 -1.66 -3.43
N GLY A 35 -8.78 -2.22 -2.87
CA GLY A 35 -10.08 -2.38 -3.55
C GLY A 35 -10.67 -1.07 -4.02
N ALA A 36 -10.54 0.00 -3.21
CA ALA A 36 -10.97 1.34 -3.58
C ALA A 36 -10.19 1.89 -4.78
N ILE A 37 -8.85 1.71 -4.80
CA ILE A 37 -8.00 2.09 -5.96
C ILE A 37 -8.45 1.35 -7.22
N VAL A 38 -8.65 0.04 -7.14
CA VAL A 38 -9.07 -0.79 -8.28
C VAL A 38 -10.43 -0.35 -8.81
N ARG A 39 -11.39 -0.04 -7.93
CA ARG A 39 -12.71 0.49 -8.34
C ARG A 39 -12.61 1.85 -9.01
N ALA A 40 -11.86 2.78 -8.42
CA ALA A 40 -11.64 4.11 -9.00
C ALA A 40 -10.99 4.01 -10.39
N LYS A 41 -9.94 3.19 -10.52
CA LYS A 41 -9.28 2.92 -11.81
C LYS A 41 -10.26 2.35 -12.84
N ARG A 42 -11.06 1.34 -12.47
CA ARG A 42 -12.04 0.71 -13.37
C ARG A 42 -13.08 1.71 -13.87
N ASN A 43 -13.43 2.68 -13.04
CA ASN A 43 -14.37 3.74 -13.40
C ASN A 43 -13.72 4.91 -14.15
N GLY A 44 -12.41 4.83 -14.47
CA GLY A 44 -11.71 5.84 -15.25
C GLY A 44 -11.46 7.16 -14.52
N GLU A 45 -11.43 7.14 -13.18
CA GLU A 45 -11.29 8.34 -12.36
C GLU A 45 -9.87 8.95 -12.43
N PHE A 46 -8.83 8.11 -12.63
CA PHE A 46 -7.45 8.59 -12.76
C PHE A 46 -7.16 9.06 -14.18
N ASN A 47 -6.59 10.26 -14.31
CA ASN A 47 -6.14 10.77 -15.59
C ASN A 47 -5.09 9.81 -16.20
N PHE A 48 -5.12 9.62 -17.52
CA PHE A 48 -4.18 8.72 -18.21
C PHE A 48 -2.69 9.12 -18.06
N ARG A 49 -2.40 10.37 -17.68
CA ARG A 49 -1.04 10.84 -17.36
C ARG A 49 -0.66 10.63 -15.90
N ASP A 50 -1.62 10.25 -15.06
CA ASP A 50 -1.39 9.95 -13.66
C ASP A 50 -0.77 8.56 -13.51
N ARG A 51 0.17 8.41 -12.57
CA ARG A 51 0.81 7.14 -12.29
C ARG A 51 -0.18 6.09 -11.77
N MET A 52 -1.18 6.53 -10.99
CA MET A 52 -2.24 5.65 -10.46
C MET A 52 -3.12 5.05 -11.55
N HIS A 53 -3.16 5.64 -12.76
CA HIS A 53 -3.82 5.04 -13.93
C HIS A 53 -3.24 3.65 -14.26
N ASN A 54 -1.95 3.43 -14.01
CA ASN A 54 -1.26 2.17 -14.29
C ASN A 54 -1.25 1.19 -13.11
N PHE A 55 -1.86 1.56 -11.98
CA PHE A 55 -1.88 0.70 -10.77
C PHE A 55 -2.13 -0.79 -11.14
N PRO A 56 -1.39 -1.77 -10.59
CA PRO A 56 -0.38 -1.64 -9.53
C PRO A 56 1.06 -1.33 -10.03
N GLY A 57 1.32 -1.25 -11.35
CA GLY A 57 2.65 -1.02 -11.91
C GLY A 57 3.05 0.44 -11.95
N GLY A 58 4.34 0.74 -11.68
CA GLY A 58 4.92 2.06 -11.85
C GLY A 58 4.47 3.14 -10.87
N CYS A 59 3.72 2.80 -9.83
CA CYS A 59 3.17 3.73 -8.84
C CYS A 59 3.30 3.21 -7.39
N CYS A 60 4.24 2.32 -7.12
CA CYS A 60 4.36 1.67 -5.83
C CYS A 60 4.66 2.67 -4.69
N ASP A 61 5.48 3.68 -4.93
CA ASP A 61 5.77 4.76 -3.99
C ASP A 61 4.54 5.64 -3.72
N ASP A 62 3.82 6.07 -4.77
CA ASP A 62 2.55 6.80 -4.63
C ASP A 62 1.52 5.99 -3.84
N ALA A 63 1.37 4.70 -4.16
CA ALA A 63 0.45 3.81 -3.44
C ALA A 63 0.82 3.65 -1.95
N CYS A 64 2.13 3.62 -1.64
CA CYS A 64 2.62 3.62 -0.26
C CYS A 64 2.24 4.90 0.47
N ASP A 65 2.51 6.07 -0.10
CA ASP A 65 2.20 7.36 0.53
C ASP A 65 0.70 7.55 0.77
N LEU A 66 -0.11 7.17 -0.21
CA LEU A 66 -1.58 7.22 -0.11
C LEU A 66 -2.12 6.28 0.97
N LEU A 67 -1.62 5.04 1.03
CA LEU A 67 -2.00 4.07 2.05
C LEU A 67 -1.51 4.49 3.45
N ALA A 68 -0.27 5.01 3.55
CA ALA A 68 0.29 5.49 4.81
C ALA A 68 -0.56 6.61 5.42
N TYR A 69 -0.98 7.56 4.59
CA TYR A 69 -1.88 8.62 5.02
C TYR A 69 -3.22 8.08 5.52
N TYR A 70 -3.82 7.12 4.79
CA TYR A 70 -5.07 6.47 5.19
C TYR A 70 -4.94 5.73 6.52
N LEU A 71 -3.88 4.94 6.68
CA LEU A 71 -3.59 4.21 7.92
C LEU A 71 -3.43 5.16 9.11
N GLN A 72 -2.68 6.24 8.93
CA GLN A 72 -2.45 7.22 9.98
C GLN A 72 -3.72 7.99 10.34
N ARG A 73 -4.45 8.48 9.34
CA ARG A 73 -5.65 9.30 9.53
C ARG A 73 -6.80 8.53 10.18
N GLU A 74 -7.09 7.34 9.67
CA GLU A 74 -8.28 6.58 10.08
C GLU A 74 -8.03 5.67 11.29
N TYR A 75 -6.80 5.19 11.44
CA TYR A 75 -6.48 4.17 12.46
C TYR A 75 -5.37 4.59 13.41
N GLY A 76 -4.66 5.69 13.16
CA GLY A 76 -3.51 6.13 13.94
C GLY A 76 -2.30 5.20 13.79
N ILE A 77 -2.23 4.40 12.72
CA ILE A 77 -1.11 3.51 12.43
C ILE A 77 -0.05 4.30 11.69
N THR A 78 1.15 4.40 12.26
CA THR A 78 2.33 5.00 11.62
C THR A 78 3.10 3.94 10.85
N SER A 79 3.71 4.37 9.75
CA SER A 79 4.57 3.52 8.93
C SER A 79 5.71 4.32 8.33
N CYS A 80 6.75 3.64 7.89
CA CYS A 80 7.76 4.19 6.96
C CYS A 80 7.70 3.42 5.65
N GLN A 81 8.39 3.93 4.62
CA GLN A 81 8.45 3.32 3.30
C GLN A 81 9.78 2.61 3.11
N GLY A 82 9.75 1.32 2.82
CA GLY A 82 10.89 0.56 2.33
C GLY A 82 10.96 0.65 0.81
N ASN A 83 12.16 0.75 0.28
CA ASN A 83 12.44 0.75 -1.16
C ASN A 83 13.56 -0.22 -1.47
N GLY A 84 13.53 -0.83 -2.65
CA GLY A 84 14.58 -1.71 -3.14
C GLY A 84 14.50 -1.90 -4.65
N ILE A 85 15.52 -2.54 -5.21
CA ILE A 85 15.60 -2.84 -6.63
C ILE A 85 15.42 -4.35 -6.82
N TYR A 86 14.40 -4.75 -7.56
CA TYR A 86 14.27 -6.10 -8.10
C TYR A 86 15.08 -6.19 -9.38
N ARG A 87 15.93 -7.22 -9.47
CA ARG A 87 16.68 -7.57 -10.69
C ARG A 87 16.09 -8.82 -11.30
N ASP A 88 15.61 -8.69 -12.52
CA ASP A 88 15.23 -9.82 -13.35
C ASP A 88 16.45 -10.23 -14.18
N GLU A 89 17.13 -11.31 -13.73
CA GLU A 89 18.36 -11.78 -14.38
C GLU A 89 18.08 -12.34 -15.79
N ASP A 90 16.90 -12.93 -16.00
CA ASP A 90 16.51 -13.50 -17.29
C ASP A 90 16.23 -12.42 -18.34
N ALA A 91 15.71 -11.28 -17.92
CA ALA A 91 15.36 -10.16 -18.79
C ALA A 91 16.44 -9.04 -18.84
N ASP A 92 17.53 -9.19 -18.07
CA ASP A 92 18.55 -8.14 -17.85
C ASP A 92 17.90 -6.79 -17.53
N ASN A 93 16.91 -6.80 -16.66
CA ASN A 93 16.11 -5.64 -16.33
C ASN A 93 16.05 -5.41 -14.81
N THR A 94 15.87 -4.16 -14.42
CA THR A 94 15.70 -3.77 -13.02
C THR A 94 14.43 -2.98 -12.84
N THR A 95 13.73 -3.23 -11.73
CA THR A 95 12.50 -2.52 -11.37
C THR A 95 12.58 -2.05 -9.92
N ASN A 96 12.36 -0.77 -9.67
CA ASN A 96 12.23 -0.25 -8.32
C ASN A 96 10.92 -0.75 -7.71
N HIS A 97 10.97 -1.04 -6.41
CA HIS A 97 9.79 -1.41 -5.64
C HIS A 97 9.74 -0.64 -4.32
N ALA A 98 8.52 -0.35 -3.88
CA ALA A 98 8.25 0.29 -2.60
C ALA A 98 7.13 -0.45 -1.86
N TRP A 99 7.26 -0.51 -0.54
CA TRP A 99 6.30 -1.11 0.39
C TRP A 99 6.27 -0.31 1.70
N LEU A 100 5.24 -0.50 2.53
CA LEU A 100 5.22 0.08 3.87
C LEU A 100 5.81 -0.88 4.90
N ILE A 101 6.36 -0.30 5.96
CA ILE A 101 6.86 -1.01 7.14
C ILE A 101 6.20 -0.41 8.38
N ILE A 102 5.54 -1.26 9.17
CA ILE A 102 4.88 -0.91 10.42
C ILE A 102 5.63 -1.59 11.57
N ASP A 103 5.87 -0.86 12.66
CA ASP A 103 6.57 -1.34 13.85
C ASP A 103 7.94 -2.00 13.53
N ASP A 104 8.66 -1.47 12.54
CA ASP A 104 9.98 -1.92 12.08
C ASP A 104 10.04 -3.38 11.61
N LYS A 105 8.91 -4.08 11.44
CA LYS A 105 8.88 -5.50 11.12
C LYS A 105 7.76 -5.99 10.22
N ILE A 106 6.61 -5.30 10.18
CA ILE A 106 5.46 -5.74 9.40
C ILE A 106 5.48 -5.04 8.05
N ILE A 107 5.69 -5.80 7.00
CA ILE A 107 5.57 -5.32 5.62
C ILE A 107 4.08 -5.25 5.24
N VAL A 108 3.70 -4.15 4.60
CA VAL A 108 2.41 -3.97 3.95
C VAL A 108 2.63 -3.55 2.51
N ASP A 109 2.23 -4.39 1.57
CA ASP A 109 2.42 -4.18 0.15
C ASP A 109 1.11 -4.41 -0.61
N ILE A 110 0.66 -3.40 -1.34
CA ILE A 110 -0.56 -3.45 -2.16
C ILE A 110 -0.27 -3.41 -3.66
N THR A 111 1.00 -3.45 -4.05
CA THR A 111 1.47 -3.38 -5.44
C THR A 111 2.39 -4.54 -5.84
N GLY A 112 2.69 -5.47 -4.91
CA GLY A 112 3.60 -6.60 -5.15
C GLY A 112 3.18 -7.49 -6.32
N SER A 113 1.89 -7.57 -6.63
CA SER A 113 1.37 -8.35 -7.77
C SER A 113 1.91 -7.89 -9.14
N GLN A 114 2.56 -6.71 -9.23
CA GLN A 114 3.28 -6.30 -10.44
C GLN A 114 4.42 -7.28 -10.80
N PHE A 115 4.93 -8.05 -9.83
CA PHE A 115 6.03 -9.01 -10.02
C PHE A 115 5.58 -10.45 -10.26
N LYS A 116 4.29 -10.72 -10.39
CA LYS A 116 3.78 -12.09 -10.48
C LYS A 116 4.34 -12.91 -11.66
N TYR A 117 4.71 -12.25 -12.75
CA TYR A 117 5.22 -12.92 -13.94
C TYR A 117 6.73 -13.09 -13.96
N CYS A 118 7.46 -12.37 -13.13
CA CYS A 118 8.93 -12.42 -13.10
C CYS A 118 9.49 -12.98 -11.78
N ALA A 119 8.92 -12.60 -10.63
CA ALA A 119 9.41 -13.03 -9.32
C ALA A 119 8.52 -14.07 -8.63
N GLY A 120 7.38 -14.45 -9.24
CA GLY A 120 6.43 -15.38 -8.62
C GLY A 120 5.68 -14.79 -7.42
N PHE A 121 5.74 -13.50 -7.21
CA PHE A 121 4.99 -12.80 -6.16
C PHE A 121 3.56 -12.57 -6.66
N CYS A 122 2.61 -13.32 -6.11
CA CYS A 122 1.25 -13.38 -6.64
C CYS A 122 0.22 -12.60 -5.81
N GLU A 123 0.54 -12.23 -4.60
CA GLU A 123 -0.41 -11.58 -3.70
C GLU A 123 -0.73 -10.16 -4.17
N ASP A 124 -2.02 -9.87 -4.23
CA ASP A 124 -2.53 -8.53 -4.47
C ASP A 124 -2.33 -7.61 -3.24
N VAL A 125 -2.37 -8.21 -2.05
CA VAL A 125 -2.08 -7.58 -0.76
C VAL A 125 -1.21 -8.52 0.05
N TYR A 126 -0.06 -8.05 0.46
CA TYR A 126 0.80 -8.76 1.41
C TYR A 126 0.86 -8.00 2.73
N VAL A 127 0.67 -8.70 3.84
CA VAL A 127 0.88 -8.17 5.19
C VAL A 127 1.54 -9.24 6.05
N GLY A 128 2.77 -9.02 6.46
CA GLY A 128 3.53 -10.00 7.23
C GLY A 128 4.98 -9.63 7.43
N GLU A 129 5.77 -10.59 7.87
CA GLU A 129 7.22 -10.44 8.04
C GLU A 129 7.94 -10.43 6.69
N GLU A 130 9.21 -10.00 6.70
CA GLU A 130 10.04 -9.92 5.51
C GLU A 130 10.25 -11.32 4.88
N THR A 131 9.74 -11.52 3.67
CA THR A 131 9.91 -12.78 2.90
C THR A 131 11.23 -12.79 2.12
N VAL A 132 11.52 -13.92 1.47
CA VAL A 132 12.68 -14.07 0.58
C VAL A 132 12.66 -13.04 -0.55
N PHE A 133 11.48 -12.69 -1.07
CA PHE A 133 11.35 -11.65 -2.10
C PHE A 133 11.94 -10.32 -1.64
N TYR A 134 11.50 -9.79 -0.50
CA TYR A 134 12.00 -8.52 0.03
C TYR A 134 13.46 -8.59 0.47
N LYS A 135 13.90 -9.74 1.02
CA LYS A 135 15.31 -9.97 1.40
C LYS A 135 16.26 -9.85 0.22
N ASN A 136 15.85 -10.30 -0.94
CA ASN A 136 16.66 -10.34 -2.15
C ASN A 136 16.66 -9.03 -2.95
N LEU A 137 15.83 -8.04 -2.57
CA LEU A 137 15.88 -6.73 -3.21
C LEU A 137 17.22 -6.04 -2.93
N GLU A 138 17.83 -5.51 -3.99
CA GLU A 138 19.10 -4.80 -3.92
C GLU A 138 18.91 -3.35 -3.42
N ARG A 139 19.98 -2.75 -2.86
CA ARG A 139 20.05 -1.33 -2.48
C ARG A 139 18.87 -0.87 -1.64
N LYS A 140 18.45 -1.70 -0.67
CA LYS A 140 17.33 -1.37 0.21
C LYS A 140 17.58 -0.09 1.01
N GLN A 141 16.56 0.75 1.08
CA GLN A 141 16.56 1.99 1.85
C GLN A 141 15.20 2.16 2.54
N ILE A 142 15.19 2.92 3.62
CA ILE A 142 13.98 3.26 4.38
C ILE A 142 13.82 4.77 4.38
N TYR A 143 12.62 5.24 4.03
CA TYR A 143 12.26 6.64 3.97
C TYR A 143 11.02 6.95 4.81
N ALA A 144 10.90 8.19 5.27
CA ALA A 144 9.63 8.69 5.74
C ALA A 144 8.64 8.79 4.57
N ASN A 145 7.36 8.48 4.83
CA ASN A 145 6.31 8.69 3.85
C ASN A 145 6.14 10.20 3.56
N CYS A 146 5.74 10.52 2.33
CA CYS A 146 5.42 11.86 1.92
C CYS A 146 4.15 12.37 2.64
N ASP A 147 4.14 13.65 3.00
CA ASP A 147 2.90 14.32 3.43
C ASP A 147 2.08 14.66 2.19
N ILE A 148 1.16 13.78 1.82
CA ILE A 148 0.34 13.93 0.61
C ILE A 148 -0.51 15.20 0.59
N THR A 149 -0.78 15.82 1.74
CA THR A 149 -1.54 17.09 1.81
C THR A 149 -0.77 18.25 1.20
N LYS A 150 0.54 18.11 1.02
CA LYS A 150 1.44 19.08 0.40
C LYS A 150 1.77 18.78 -1.08
N ASP A 151 1.29 17.65 -1.59
CA ASP A 151 1.40 17.25 -3.00
C ASP A 151 0.02 17.29 -3.64
N GLU A 152 -0.21 18.26 -4.53
CA GLU A 152 -1.52 18.49 -5.16
C GLU A 152 -2.01 17.25 -5.93
N ARG A 153 -1.11 16.52 -6.60
CA ARG A 153 -1.44 15.31 -7.36
C ARG A 153 -1.86 14.18 -6.42
N LEU A 154 -1.04 13.84 -5.42
CA LEU A 154 -1.34 12.78 -4.46
C LEU A 154 -2.60 13.10 -3.64
N TRP A 155 -2.78 14.36 -3.26
CA TRP A 155 -3.99 14.77 -2.57
C TRP A 155 -5.25 14.57 -3.40
N LYS A 156 -5.20 14.91 -4.68
CA LYS A 156 -6.30 14.67 -5.62
C LYS A 156 -6.58 13.17 -5.79
N ASP A 157 -5.54 12.34 -5.93
CA ASP A 157 -5.69 10.90 -6.02
C ASP A 157 -6.32 10.31 -4.76
N TYR A 158 -5.90 10.78 -3.58
CA TYR A 158 -6.51 10.38 -2.31
C TYR A 158 -8.00 10.71 -2.26
N GLN A 159 -8.40 11.91 -2.65
CA GLN A 159 -9.81 12.32 -2.70
C GLN A 159 -10.64 11.47 -3.67
N ILE A 160 -10.05 11.01 -4.78
CA ILE A 160 -10.68 10.07 -5.68
C ILE A 160 -10.88 8.73 -4.98
N ILE A 161 -9.82 8.16 -4.39
CA ILE A 161 -9.83 6.85 -3.74
C ILE A 161 -10.83 6.84 -2.56
N GLU A 162 -10.85 7.90 -1.75
CA GLU A 162 -11.71 8.03 -0.57
C GLU A 162 -13.20 7.82 -0.90
N LYS A 163 -13.67 8.23 -2.08
CA LYS A 163 -15.05 8.02 -2.53
C LYS A 163 -15.43 6.55 -2.67
N TYR A 164 -14.44 5.68 -2.83
CA TYR A 164 -14.60 4.24 -3.05
C TYR A 164 -14.29 3.39 -1.81
N ILE A 165 -13.92 4.02 -0.69
CA ILE A 165 -13.73 3.31 0.58
C ILE A 165 -15.08 3.06 1.21
N GLU A 166 -15.42 1.78 1.46
CA GLU A 166 -16.69 1.33 2.05
C GLU A 166 -16.62 1.21 3.58
#